data_5c2fd00f049da07dd5f654c881b06eea
#
_entry.id   5c2fd00f049da07dd5f654c881b06eea
#
_cell.length_a   1.000
_cell.length_b   1.000
_cell.length_c   1.000
_cell.angle_alpha   90.00
_cell.angle_beta   90.00
_cell.angle_gamma   90.00
#
_symmetry.space_group_name_H-M   'P 1'
#
loop_
_entity.id
_entity.type
_entity.pdbx_description
1 polymer ?
#
loop_
_entity_poly.entity_id
_entity_poly.type
_entity_poly.pdbx_seq_one_letter_code
_entity_poly.pdbx_strand_id
1 'polypeptide(L)'
;MKKLFILPLMILLLLAVGCKSDKSKDKESTIDKAKVDNVITKENYVVAETDWNFTKQQKQQTVNTFTHNPPVSIENQDIIRSNRDVMYSLAVVDVSEGATLSVPERDAFQIIHVMDENHLSHFVIRAGESRTITPDDISGGNHVYLLARTKITEDMQESLAAQQAMIIQANSSKPYSSKGFNEEELIKFRNSLTAEFIAGNVNIIEHKSFCETMDDVDPTSYIYAAAVGWGGLPSHTAQYLPTVNGQGKTMPQKYVIPKPDL
;
A
#
# COMPACT_ATOMS: atom_id res chain seq x y z
N MET A 1 8.19 71.29 30.14
CA MET A 1 8.94 71.28 31.41
C MET A 1 9.44 69.89 31.66
N LYS A 2 10.75 69.80 31.77
CA LYS A 2 11.57 68.55 31.92
C LYS A 2 11.29 67.94 33.29
N LYS A 3 11.34 66.60 33.38
CA LYS A 3 12.01 65.91 34.49
C LYS A 3 12.49 64.51 34.02
N LEU A 4 13.77 64.45 33.90
CA LEU A 4 14.65 63.29 33.76
C LEU A 4 14.78 62.60 35.11
N PHE A 5 14.55 61.27 35.19
CA PHE A 5 14.95 60.49 36.39
C PHE A 5 15.91 59.41 35.94
N ILE A 6 17.14 59.55 36.41
CA ILE A 6 18.26 58.62 36.30
C ILE A 6 18.20 57.72 37.57
N LEU A 7 18.23 56.41 37.40
CA LEU A 7 18.36 55.46 38.49
C LEU A 7 19.67 54.62 38.28
N PRO A 8 20.48 54.44 39.33
CA PRO A 8 21.82 53.94 39.15
C PRO A 8 21.92 52.41 39.08
N LEU A 9 22.90 51.98 38.31
CA LEU A 9 23.42 50.64 38.11
C LEU A 9 24.07 50.14 39.41
N MET A 10 23.56 49.04 39.98
CA MET A 10 24.24 48.34 41.09
C MET A 10 24.84 47.05 40.57
N ILE A 11 26.17 47.04 40.41
CA ILE A 11 27.00 45.90 40.06
C ILE A 11 27.21 45.07 41.32
N LEU A 12 26.70 43.82 41.32
CA LEU A 12 27.04 42.84 42.35
C LEU A 12 27.97 41.79 41.74
N LEU A 13 29.25 41.88 42.13
CA LEU A 13 30.29 40.93 41.79
C LEU A 13 30.20 39.75 42.74
N LEU A 14 29.84 38.55 42.28
CA LEU A 14 29.97 37.31 43.03
C LEU A 14 31.03 36.43 42.38
N LEU A 15 32.18 36.35 43.03
CA LEU A 15 33.25 35.39 42.77
C LEU A 15 32.78 34.02 43.28
N ALA A 16 32.60 33.05 42.37
CA ALA A 16 32.50 31.65 42.72
C ALA A 16 33.64 30.88 42.10
N VAL A 17 34.39 30.27 43.04
CA VAL A 17 35.57 29.43 42.82
C VAL A 17 35.21 28.19 42.02
N GLY A 18 36.02 27.89 41.00
CA GLY A 18 35.87 26.74 40.17
C GLY A 18 36.23 25.41 40.83
N CYS A 19 35.40 24.42 40.70
CA CYS A 19 35.77 23.02 40.71
C CYS A 19 35.77 22.49 39.28
N LYS A 20 36.94 22.16 38.75
CA LYS A 20 37.08 21.34 37.56
C LYS A 20 36.64 19.92 37.91
N SER A 21 35.54 19.46 37.38
CA SER A 21 35.28 18.03 37.24
C SER A 21 35.44 17.68 35.77
N ASP A 22 36.42 16.86 35.47
CA ASP A 22 36.55 16.19 34.17
C ASP A 22 35.29 15.38 33.91
N LYS A 23 34.47 15.85 32.99
CA LYS A 23 33.44 15.03 32.35
C LYS A 23 34.08 14.41 31.13
N SER A 24 34.42 13.12 31.26
CA SER A 24 34.56 12.23 30.13
C SER A 24 33.34 12.44 29.20
N LYS A 25 33.61 12.81 27.96
CA LYS A 25 32.61 12.83 26.90
C LYS A 25 32.28 11.39 26.59
N ASP A 26 31.32 10.82 27.28
CA ASP A 26 30.50 9.75 26.71
C ASP A 26 29.78 10.36 25.51
N LYS A 27 30.29 10.12 24.32
CA LYS A 27 29.52 10.19 23.09
C LYS A 27 28.52 9.05 23.15
N GLU A 28 27.43 9.29 23.86
CA GLU A 28 26.21 8.56 23.64
C GLU A 28 25.84 8.81 22.18
N SER A 29 26.08 7.80 21.36
CA SER A 29 25.63 7.83 19.99
C SER A 29 24.11 7.97 20.04
N THR A 30 23.60 9.14 19.70
CA THR A 30 22.25 9.30 19.27
C THR A 30 22.10 8.49 17.99
N ILE A 31 21.96 7.16 18.13
CA ILE A 31 21.37 6.34 17.11
C ILE A 31 19.96 6.88 17.01
N ASP A 32 19.70 7.58 15.89
CA ASP A 32 18.41 8.15 15.58
C ASP A 32 17.33 7.11 15.87
N LYS A 33 16.51 7.30 16.90
CA LYS A 33 15.36 6.43 17.20
C LYS A 33 14.49 6.22 15.95
N ALA A 34 14.39 7.23 15.09
CA ALA A 34 13.72 7.14 13.79
C ALA A 34 14.31 6.05 12.87
N LYS A 35 15.59 5.69 13.00
CA LYS A 35 16.23 4.66 12.18
C LYS A 35 15.98 3.24 12.68
N VAL A 36 15.68 3.07 13.96
CA VAL A 36 15.41 1.73 14.54
C VAL A 36 13.98 1.28 14.24
N ASP A 37 13.04 2.22 14.18
CA ASP A 37 11.62 1.91 13.94
C ASP A 37 11.32 1.54 12.47
N ASN A 38 12.27 1.74 11.54
CA ASN A 38 12.10 1.48 10.11
C ASN A 38 12.81 0.20 9.61
N VAL A 39 13.35 -0.61 10.53
CA VAL A 39 13.88 -1.94 10.19
C VAL A 39 12.73 -2.85 9.77
N ILE A 40 12.86 -3.50 8.61
CA ILE A 40 11.84 -4.39 8.10
C ILE A 40 11.91 -5.75 8.78
N THR A 41 10.80 -6.16 9.35
CA THR A 41 10.60 -7.45 10.01
C THR A 41 9.36 -8.15 9.42
N LYS A 42 9.10 -9.40 9.78
CA LYS A 42 7.88 -10.09 9.33
C LYS A 42 6.61 -9.36 9.83
N GLU A 43 6.66 -8.78 11.01
CA GLU A 43 5.53 -8.12 11.66
C GLU A 43 5.12 -6.80 10.97
N ASN A 44 6.08 -6.07 10.40
CA ASN A 44 5.79 -4.79 9.74
C ASN A 44 5.93 -4.85 8.21
N TYR A 45 6.32 -6.00 7.64
CA TYR A 45 6.59 -6.13 6.21
C TYR A 45 5.40 -5.69 5.33
N VAL A 46 4.18 -6.13 5.65
CA VAL A 46 3.02 -5.81 4.82
C VAL A 46 2.71 -4.31 4.83
N VAL A 47 2.90 -3.66 5.99
CA VAL A 47 2.77 -2.21 6.11
C VAL A 47 3.87 -1.49 5.30
N ALA A 48 5.12 -1.99 5.34
CA ALA A 48 6.23 -1.44 4.57
C ALA A 48 6.02 -1.61 3.05
N GLU A 49 5.52 -2.77 2.63
CA GLU A 49 5.16 -3.06 1.23
C GLU A 49 4.02 -2.14 0.75
N THR A 50 3.04 -1.91 1.60
CA THR A 50 1.91 -1.03 1.32
C THR A 50 2.36 0.44 1.25
N ASP A 51 3.17 0.91 2.20
CA ASP A 51 3.78 2.24 2.18
C ASP A 51 4.56 2.51 0.89
N TRP A 52 5.33 1.51 0.42
CA TRP A 52 6.04 1.60 -0.84
C TRP A 52 5.10 1.74 -2.04
N ASN A 53 4.02 0.96 -2.10
CA ASN A 53 3.04 1.04 -3.18
C ASN A 53 2.31 2.39 -3.20
N PHE A 54 1.86 2.90 -2.04
CA PHE A 54 1.26 4.23 -1.92
C PHE A 54 2.22 5.33 -2.38
N THR A 55 3.47 5.27 -1.89
CA THR A 55 4.50 6.24 -2.24
C THR A 55 4.86 6.21 -3.73
N LYS A 56 5.01 5.00 -4.29
CA LYS A 56 5.28 4.80 -5.73
C LYS A 56 4.16 5.38 -6.58
N GLN A 57 2.89 5.09 -6.24
CA GLN A 57 1.74 5.58 -6.98
C GLN A 57 1.62 7.10 -6.91
N GLN A 58 1.83 7.70 -5.74
CA GLN A 58 1.77 9.15 -5.57
C GLN A 58 2.89 9.90 -6.29
N LYS A 59 4.03 9.25 -6.56
CA LYS A 59 5.08 9.81 -7.42
C LYS A 59 4.68 9.85 -8.90
N GLN A 60 3.78 8.95 -9.33
CA GLN A 60 3.31 8.88 -10.72
C GLN A 60 2.14 9.82 -10.97
N GLN A 61 1.25 9.99 -9.99
CA GLN A 61 0.05 10.80 -10.12
C GLN A 61 -0.31 11.45 -8.77
N THR A 62 -0.93 12.61 -8.83
CA THR A 62 -1.43 13.31 -7.64
C THR A 62 -2.51 12.50 -6.94
N VAL A 63 -2.64 12.72 -5.62
CA VAL A 63 -3.72 12.12 -4.81
C VAL A 63 -5.09 12.40 -5.45
N ASN A 64 -6.03 11.48 -5.29
CA ASN A 64 -7.39 11.53 -5.83
C ASN A 64 -7.49 11.50 -7.37
N THR A 65 -6.43 11.03 -8.03
CA THR A 65 -6.42 10.95 -9.51
C THR A 65 -5.95 9.57 -9.96
N PHE A 66 -6.69 8.96 -10.88
CA PHE A 66 -6.29 7.68 -11.46
C PHE A 66 -5.10 7.82 -12.40
N THR A 67 -4.17 6.89 -12.28
CA THR A 67 -3.26 6.50 -13.37
C THR A 67 -3.93 5.37 -14.14
N HIS A 68 -4.29 5.58 -15.38
CA HIS A 68 -4.85 4.56 -16.26
C HIS A 68 -3.74 3.87 -17.05
N ASN A 69 -3.48 2.60 -16.72
CA ASN A 69 -2.47 1.82 -17.42
C ASN A 69 -3.05 1.23 -18.73
N PRO A 70 -2.25 1.15 -19.79
CA PRO A 70 -2.65 0.46 -21.01
C PRO A 70 -2.83 -1.05 -20.75
N PRO A 71 -3.39 -1.80 -21.72
CA PRO A 71 -3.41 -3.26 -21.64
C PRO A 71 -2.04 -3.84 -21.35
N VAL A 72 -1.98 -4.86 -20.50
CA VAL A 72 -0.73 -5.51 -20.10
C VAL A 72 -0.11 -6.23 -21.29
N SER A 73 1.13 -5.91 -21.62
CA SER A 73 1.95 -6.62 -22.61
C SER A 73 3.13 -7.33 -21.94
N ILE A 74 3.88 -8.10 -22.72
CA ILE A 74 5.10 -8.77 -22.22
C ILE A 74 6.15 -7.74 -21.77
N GLU A 75 6.18 -6.58 -22.41
CA GLU A 75 7.18 -5.55 -22.19
C GLU A 75 6.84 -4.62 -21.02
N ASN A 76 5.57 -4.55 -20.59
CA ASN A 76 5.10 -3.62 -19.56
C ASN A 76 4.47 -4.30 -18.33
N GLN A 77 4.98 -5.48 -17.95
CA GLN A 77 4.54 -6.17 -16.74
C GLN A 77 5.30 -5.68 -15.50
N ASP A 78 4.67 -4.83 -14.70
CA ASP A 78 5.22 -4.40 -13.41
C ASP A 78 5.08 -5.47 -12.31
N ILE A 79 4.11 -6.37 -12.46
CA ILE A 79 3.83 -7.47 -11.55
C ILE A 79 3.91 -8.80 -12.31
N ILE A 80 4.60 -9.77 -11.73
CA ILE A 80 4.65 -11.12 -12.28
C ILE A 80 3.22 -11.68 -12.37
N ARG A 81 2.79 -12.10 -13.56
CA ARG A 81 1.46 -12.69 -13.84
C ARG A 81 0.29 -11.71 -13.78
N SER A 82 0.48 -10.47 -14.17
CA SER A 82 -0.64 -9.55 -14.40
C SER A 82 -1.67 -10.17 -15.35
N ASN A 83 -2.95 -10.01 -15.01
CA ASN A 83 -4.02 -10.50 -15.87
C ASN A 83 -4.07 -9.65 -17.15
N ARG A 84 -4.03 -10.32 -18.30
CA ARG A 84 -4.03 -9.68 -19.63
C ARG A 84 -5.42 -9.40 -20.17
N ASP A 85 -6.46 -9.91 -19.51
CA ASP A 85 -7.86 -9.70 -19.91
C ASP A 85 -8.46 -8.43 -19.32
N VAL A 86 -7.69 -7.70 -18.51
CA VAL A 86 -8.11 -6.45 -17.88
C VAL A 86 -7.07 -5.35 -18.03
N MET A 87 -7.54 -4.11 -18.03
CA MET A 87 -6.71 -2.93 -17.81
C MET A 87 -6.75 -2.54 -16.34
N TYR A 88 -5.64 -2.05 -15.83
CA TYR A 88 -5.53 -1.59 -14.45
C TYR A 88 -5.56 -0.07 -14.37
N SER A 89 -6.25 0.45 -13.35
CA SER A 89 -6.17 1.85 -12.97
C SER A 89 -5.86 1.96 -11.49
N LEU A 90 -4.91 2.83 -11.15
CA LEU A 90 -4.36 2.95 -9.82
C LEU A 90 -4.55 4.37 -9.29
N ALA A 91 -4.89 4.52 -8.02
CA ALA A 91 -4.92 5.81 -7.37
C ALA A 91 -4.62 5.68 -5.87
N VAL A 92 -4.07 6.74 -5.29
CA VAL A 92 -4.10 6.98 -3.85
C VAL A 92 -5.18 8.03 -3.58
N VAL A 93 -6.08 7.77 -2.65
CA VAL A 93 -7.20 8.67 -2.34
C VAL A 93 -7.14 9.09 -0.88
N ASP A 94 -7.25 10.38 -0.64
CA ASP A 94 -7.41 10.96 0.70
C ASP A 94 -8.88 10.86 1.12
N VAL A 95 -9.13 10.06 2.15
CA VAL A 95 -10.46 9.85 2.73
C VAL A 95 -10.65 10.56 4.07
N SER A 96 -9.67 11.42 4.46
CA SER A 96 -9.70 12.09 5.78
C SER A 96 -10.94 12.96 6.02
N GLU A 97 -11.58 13.45 4.97
CA GLU A 97 -12.84 14.21 4.99
C GLU A 97 -13.93 13.51 4.15
N GLY A 98 -13.73 12.24 3.86
CA GLY A 98 -14.62 11.43 3.04
C GLY A 98 -14.34 11.55 1.53
N ALA A 99 -14.50 10.44 0.84
CA ALA A 99 -14.41 10.36 -0.62
C ALA A 99 -15.48 9.44 -1.17
N THR A 100 -16.12 9.84 -2.27
CA THR A 100 -17.08 9.00 -3.00
C THR A 100 -16.42 8.43 -4.24
N LEU A 101 -16.48 7.11 -4.38
CA LEU A 101 -15.95 6.35 -5.51
C LEU A 101 -17.14 5.78 -6.29
N SER A 102 -17.10 5.88 -7.62
CA SER A 102 -18.19 5.40 -8.47
C SER A 102 -17.64 4.66 -9.68
N VAL A 103 -18.26 3.53 -9.99
CA VAL A 103 -18.05 2.76 -11.21
C VAL A 103 -19.34 2.86 -12.03
N PRO A 104 -19.32 3.48 -13.22
CA PRO A 104 -20.49 3.57 -14.07
C PRO A 104 -21.07 2.19 -14.42
N GLU A 105 -22.37 2.16 -14.77
CA GLU A 105 -23.05 0.93 -15.22
C GLU A 105 -22.35 0.36 -16.47
N ARG A 106 -22.14 -0.95 -16.46
CA ARG A 106 -21.51 -1.67 -17.57
C ARG A 106 -21.84 -3.17 -17.49
N ASP A 107 -22.15 -3.79 -18.62
CA ASP A 107 -22.41 -5.24 -18.69
C ASP A 107 -21.14 -6.09 -18.48
N ALA A 108 -19.97 -5.56 -18.87
CA ALA A 108 -18.70 -6.25 -18.69
C ALA A 108 -18.09 -5.97 -17.31
N PHE A 109 -17.30 -6.92 -16.80
CA PHE A 109 -16.64 -6.82 -15.51
C PHE A 109 -15.84 -5.51 -15.38
N GLN A 110 -16.15 -4.75 -14.36
CA GLN A 110 -15.40 -3.57 -13.93
C GLN A 110 -15.53 -3.40 -12.42
N ILE A 111 -14.44 -3.15 -11.74
CA ILE A 111 -14.40 -2.95 -10.29
C ILE A 111 -13.39 -1.90 -9.88
N ILE A 112 -13.64 -1.28 -8.73
CA ILE A 112 -12.62 -0.60 -7.91
C ILE A 112 -12.43 -1.41 -6.64
N HIS A 113 -11.23 -1.96 -6.45
CA HIS A 113 -10.81 -2.60 -5.21
C HIS A 113 -10.16 -1.55 -4.31
N VAL A 114 -10.62 -1.47 -3.06
CA VAL A 114 -10.22 -0.46 -2.08
C VAL A 114 -9.45 -1.12 -0.95
N MET A 115 -8.21 -0.72 -0.75
CA MET A 115 -7.33 -1.20 0.32
C MET A 115 -6.85 -0.04 1.19
N ASP A 116 -6.75 -0.26 2.49
CA ASP A 116 -6.20 0.73 3.41
C ASP A 116 -4.66 0.64 3.54
N GLU A 117 -4.09 1.47 4.43
CA GLU A 117 -2.65 1.51 4.71
C GLU A 117 -2.11 0.25 5.42
N ASN A 118 -2.98 -0.65 5.87
CA ASN A 118 -2.67 -1.97 6.41
C ASN A 118 -2.88 -3.09 5.37
N HIS A 119 -3.13 -2.78 4.09
CA HIS A 119 -3.43 -3.75 3.04
C HIS A 119 -4.73 -4.56 3.29
N LEU A 120 -5.66 -4.05 4.08
CA LEU A 120 -6.96 -4.67 4.25
C LEU A 120 -7.90 -4.29 3.11
N SER A 121 -8.60 -5.27 2.58
CA SER A 121 -9.47 -5.17 1.40
C SER A 121 -10.89 -4.79 1.81
N HIS A 122 -11.14 -3.54 2.19
CA HIS A 122 -12.41 -3.11 2.77
C HIS A 122 -13.60 -3.18 1.81
N PHE A 123 -13.38 -2.84 0.52
CA PHE A 123 -14.49 -2.76 -0.43
C PHE A 123 -14.09 -3.19 -1.83
N VAL A 124 -15.04 -3.78 -2.53
CA VAL A 124 -15.00 -4.01 -3.98
C VAL A 124 -16.24 -3.38 -4.58
N ILE A 125 -16.09 -2.21 -5.20
CA ILE A 125 -17.16 -1.43 -5.82
C ILE A 125 -17.29 -1.93 -7.26
N ARG A 126 -18.47 -2.38 -7.67
CA ARG A 126 -18.74 -2.97 -8.98
C ARG A 126 -19.37 -1.97 -9.95
N ALA A 127 -19.46 -2.35 -11.21
CA ALA A 127 -20.20 -1.58 -12.22
C ALA A 127 -21.62 -1.27 -11.72
N GLY A 128 -22.04 -0.01 -11.89
CA GLY A 128 -23.31 0.53 -11.41
C GLY A 128 -23.29 0.96 -9.93
N GLU A 129 -22.23 0.71 -9.19
CA GLU A 129 -22.15 1.04 -7.76
C GLU A 129 -21.41 2.35 -7.49
N SER A 130 -21.83 3.00 -6.41
CA SER A 130 -21.16 4.17 -5.83
C SER A 130 -21.08 4.00 -4.31
N ARG A 131 -19.93 4.36 -3.72
CA ARG A 131 -19.72 4.26 -2.28
C ARG A 131 -18.92 5.43 -1.75
N THR A 132 -19.42 6.04 -0.66
CA THR A 132 -18.65 7.00 0.13
C THR A 132 -17.83 6.24 1.18
N ILE A 133 -16.57 6.60 1.32
CA ILE A 133 -15.60 6.02 2.26
C ILE A 133 -15.10 7.15 3.16
N THR A 134 -15.09 6.87 4.45
CA THR A 134 -14.62 7.78 5.51
C THR A 134 -13.53 7.08 6.33
N PRO A 135 -12.82 7.78 7.22
CA PRO A 135 -11.85 7.14 8.12
C PRO A 135 -12.46 6.05 9.01
N ASP A 136 -13.75 6.13 9.31
CA ASP A 136 -14.46 5.12 10.13
C ASP A 136 -14.70 3.80 9.38
N ASP A 137 -14.59 3.80 8.06
CA ASP A 137 -14.78 2.63 7.19
C ASP A 137 -13.49 1.83 6.97
N ILE A 138 -12.34 2.30 7.47
CA ILE A 138 -11.01 1.70 7.25
C ILE A 138 -10.30 1.45 8.58
N SER A 139 -9.34 0.52 8.59
CA SER A 139 -8.64 0.10 9.81
C SER A 139 -7.32 0.85 10.04
N GLY A 140 -6.84 1.61 9.07
CA GLY A 140 -5.54 2.30 9.18
C GLY A 140 -5.37 3.50 8.27
N GLY A 141 -4.87 4.58 8.85
CA GLY A 141 -4.51 5.80 8.15
C GLY A 141 -5.68 6.67 7.73
N ASN A 142 -5.43 7.53 6.75
CA ASN A 142 -6.42 8.44 6.15
C ASN A 142 -6.44 8.34 4.62
N HIS A 143 -5.71 7.37 4.07
CA HIS A 143 -5.63 7.14 2.64
C HIS A 143 -6.00 5.71 2.29
N VAL A 144 -6.58 5.55 1.11
CA VAL A 144 -6.82 4.24 0.52
C VAL A 144 -6.11 4.12 -0.81
N TYR A 145 -5.67 2.90 -1.13
CA TYR A 145 -5.16 2.55 -2.44
C TYR A 145 -6.29 1.95 -3.27
N LEU A 146 -6.48 2.47 -4.47
CA LEU A 146 -7.43 1.93 -5.42
C LEU A 146 -6.68 1.11 -6.47
N LEU A 147 -7.11 -0.15 -6.61
CA LEU A 147 -6.67 -1.03 -7.68
C LEU A 147 -7.91 -1.41 -8.51
N ALA A 148 -8.19 -0.61 -9.53
CA ALA A 148 -9.32 -0.85 -10.39
C ALA A 148 -8.96 -1.79 -11.54
N ARG A 149 -9.93 -2.61 -11.95
CA ARG A 149 -9.81 -3.57 -13.05
C ARG A 149 -10.97 -3.37 -14.02
N THR A 150 -10.67 -3.13 -15.29
CA THR A 150 -11.62 -2.97 -16.38
C THR A 150 -11.40 -4.08 -17.39
N LYS A 151 -12.36 -4.98 -17.58
CA LYS A 151 -12.29 -6.06 -18.58
C LYS A 151 -12.14 -5.49 -19.96
N ILE A 152 -11.21 -6.04 -20.73
CA ILE A 152 -11.05 -5.78 -22.16
C ILE A 152 -12.11 -6.59 -22.90
N THR A 153 -12.96 -5.91 -23.66
CA THR A 153 -13.96 -6.51 -24.55
C THR A 153 -13.44 -6.54 -25.99
N GLU A 154 -14.23 -7.07 -26.91
CA GLU A 154 -13.93 -7.02 -28.34
C GLU A 154 -13.87 -5.56 -28.86
N ASP A 155 -14.64 -4.65 -28.24
CA ASP A 155 -14.54 -3.20 -28.47
C ASP A 155 -13.52 -2.57 -27.51
N MET A 156 -12.31 -2.36 -27.99
CA MET A 156 -11.24 -1.72 -27.23
C MET A 156 -11.58 -0.25 -26.90
N GLN A 157 -12.30 0.45 -27.76
CA GLN A 157 -12.66 1.87 -27.51
C GLN A 157 -13.69 1.98 -26.38
N GLU A 158 -14.67 1.07 -26.34
CA GLU A 158 -15.59 0.93 -25.22
C GLU A 158 -14.83 0.65 -23.92
N SER A 159 -13.89 -0.30 -23.95
CA SER A 159 -13.09 -0.68 -22.78
C SER A 159 -12.24 0.48 -22.25
N LEU A 160 -11.61 1.26 -23.13
CA LEU A 160 -10.86 2.46 -22.75
C LEU A 160 -11.76 3.57 -22.20
N ALA A 161 -12.93 3.79 -22.82
CA ALA A 161 -13.91 4.76 -22.31
C ALA A 161 -14.43 4.36 -20.93
N ALA A 162 -14.74 3.08 -20.71
CA ALA A 162 -15.15 2.56 -19.41
C ALA A 162 -14.05 2.73 -18.35
N GLN A 163 -12.80 2.47 -18.70
CA GLN A 163 -11.66 2.69 -17.80
C GLN A 163 -11.58 4.14 -17.33
N GLN A 164 -11.78 5.10 -18.22
CA GLN A 164 -11.70 6.53 -17.93
C GLN A 164 -12.94 7.09 -17.23
N ALA A 165 -14.06 6.38 -17.27
CA ALA A 165 -15.31 6.85 -16.71
C ALA A 165 -15.47 6.63 -15.19
N MET A 166 -14.54 5.90 -14.55
CA MET A 166 -14.53 5.75 -13.09
C MET A 166 -14.26 7.09 -12.40
N ILE A 167 -14.95 7.35 -11.28
CA ILE A 167 -14.97 8.66 -10.64
C ILE A 167 -14.42 8.56 -9.22
N ILE A 168 -13.58 9.54 -8.86
CA ILE A 168 -13.14 9.83 -7.49
C ILE A 168 -13.62 11.24 -7.15
N GLN A 169 -14.45 11.37 -6.10
CA GLN A 169 -14.89 12.66 -5.55
C GLN A 169 -14.48 12.72 -4.08
N ALA A 170 -13.32 13.29 -3.79
CA ALA A 170 -12.81 13.44 -2.43
C ALA A 170 -13.00 14.86 -1.91
N ASN A 171 -13.29 14.99 -0.61
CA ASN A 171 -13.51 16.28 0.06
C ASN A 171 -12.20 16.89 0.58
N SER A 172 -11.10 16.14 0.56
CA SER A 172 -9.76 16.57 0.93
C SER A 172 -8.75 16.06 -0.12
N SER A 173 -7.57 16.67 -0.19
CA SER A 173 -6.50 16.30 -1.12
C SER A 173 -5.12 16.34 -0.46
N LYS A 174 -5.05 15.95 0.82
CA LYS A 174 -3.78 15.85 1.54
C LYS A 174 -2.93 14.73 0.90
N PRO A 175 -1.67 15.00 0.57
CA PRO A 175 -0.82 13.95 0.03
C PRO A 175 -0.54 12.87 1.08
N TYR A 176 -0.37 11.64 0.62
CA TYR A 176 0.09 10.54 1.48
C TYR A 176 1.51 10.84 1.99
N SER A 177 1.74 10.60 3.27
CA SER A 177 3.05 10.75 3.89
C SER A 177 3.66 9.38 4.12
N SER A 178 4.77 9.09 3.43
CA SER A 178 5.48 7.82 3.60
C SER A 178 5.93 7.60 5.04
N LYS A 179 5.89 6.36 5.48
CA LYS A 179 6.38 5.91 6.78
C LYS A 179 7.92 5.80 6.84
N GLY A 180 8.60 5.98 5.68
CA GLY A 180 10.05 6.11 5.59
C GLY A 180 10.82 4.79 5.65
N PHE A 181 10.23 3.68 5.25
CA PHE A 181 10.94 2.40 5.12
C PHE A 181 12.01 2.45 4.03
N ASN A 182 13.11 1.74 4.23
CA ASN A 182 14.18 1.67 3.23
C ASN A 182 13.78 0.75 2.06
N GLU A 183 13.74 1.30 0.85
CA GLU A 183 13.30 0.57 -0.35
C GLU A 183 14.21 -0.62 -0.70
N GLU A 184 15.55 -0.48 -0.56
CA GLU A 184 16.48 -1.58 -0.87
C GLU A 184 16.31 -2.74 0.10
N GLU A 185 16.14 -2.45 1.39
CA GLU A 185 15.87 -3.46 2.42
C GLU A 185 14.52 -4.13 2.20
N LEU A 186 13.48 -3.36 1.83
CA LEU A 186 12.18 -3.88 1.50
C LEU A 186 12.26 -4.88 0.32
N ILE A 187 12.93 -4.50 -0.76
CA ILE A 187 13.09 -5.37 -1.94
C ILE A 187 13.84 -6.66 -1.57
N LYS A 188 14.90 -6.56 -0.76
CA LYS A 188 15.65 -7.74 -0.28
C LYS A 188 14.75 -8.66 0.55
N PHE A 189 13.97 -8.07 1.46
CA PHE A 189 13.06 -8.81 2.33
C PHE A 189 11.95 -9.50 1.53
N ARG A 190 11.29 -8.78 0.60
CA ARG A 190 10.31 -9.32 -0.35
C ARG A 190 10.88 -10.50 -1.13
N ASN A 191 12.08 -10.36 -1.67
CA ASN A 191 12.73 -11.42 -2.45
C ASN A 191 13.00 -12.67 -1.61
N SER A 192 13.37 -12.52 -0.33
CA SER A 192 13.56 -13.67 0.58
C SER A 192 12.24 -14.40 0.85
N LEU A 193 11.15 -13.68 1.12
CA LEU A 193 9.83 -14.26 1.31
C LEU A 193 9.33 -14.97 0.03
N THR A 194 9.53 -14.35 -1.12
CA THR A 194 9.18 -14.92 -2.42
C THR A 194 9.96 -16.21 -2.69
N ALA A 195 11.26 -16.26 -2.36
CA ALA A 195 12.09 -17.44 -2.50
C ALA A 195 11.63 -18.58 -1.57
N GLU A 196 11.29 -18.28 -0.31
CA GLU A 196 10.74 -19.24 0.65
C GLU A 196 9.41 -19.84 0.14
N PHE A 197 8.53 -19.00 -0.41
CA PHE A 197 7.26 -19.43 -1.01
C PHE A 197 7.48 -20.34 -2.22
N ILE A 198 8.34 -19.94 -3.15
CA ILE A 198 8.65 -20.71 -4.36
C ILE A 198 9.30 -22.06 -4.02
N ALA A 199 10.10 -22.13 -2.97
CA ALA A 199 10.71 -23.36 -2.50
C ALA A 199 9.69 -24.35 -1.88
N GLY A 200 8.43 -23.94 -1.71
CA GLY A 200 7.38 -24.76 -1.12
C GLY A 200 7.47 -24.92 0.40
N ASN A 201 8.24 -24.06 1.06
CA ASN A 201 8.45 -24.08 2.51
C ASN A 201 7.31 -23.42 3.30
N VAL A 202 6.34 -22.84 2.60
CA VAL A 202 5.25 -22.06 3.20
C VAL A 202 3.91 -22.57 2.69
N ASN A 203 2.98 -22.80 3.61
CA ASN A 203 1.61 -23.08 3.28
C ASN A 203 0.75 -21.82 3.48
N ILE A 204 0.10 -21.37 2.42
CA ILE A 204 -0.81 -20.21 2.43
C ILE A 204 -2.25 -20.69 2.49
N ILE A 205 -3.01 -20.12 3.43
CA ILE A 205 -4.47 -20.26 3.49
C ILE A 205 -5.06 -19.15 2.62
N GLU A 206 -5.44 -19.46 1.40
CA GLU A 206 -5.81 -18.50 0.38
C GLU A 206 -6.89 -17.51 0.85
N HIS A 207 -8.01 -18.02 1.38
CA HIS A 207 -9.13 -17.18 1.84
C HIS A 207 -8.85 -16.34 3.10
N LYS A 208 -7.66 -16.46 3.69
CA LYS A 208 -7.16 -15.67 4.82
C LYS A 208 -5.99 -14.76 4.46
N SER A 209 -5.76 -14.54 3.17
CA SER A 209 -4.64 -13.76 2.66
C SER A 209 -4.99 -12.31 2.40
N PHE A 210 -6.18 -12.04 1.87
CA PHE A 210 -6.67 -10.72 1.47
C PHE A 210 -8.03 -10.47 2.10
N CYS A 211 -8.03 -10.12 3.39
CA CYS A 211 -9.23 -10.02 4.22
C CYS A 211 -9.68 -8.57 4.39
N GLU A 212 -10.92 -8.41 4.86
CA GLU A 212 -11.50 -7.10 5.17
C GLU A 212 -11.10 -6.61 6.56
N THR A 213 -10.80 -7.54 7.49
CA THR A 213 -10.41 -7.24 8.86
C THR A 213 -9.16 -8.01 9.28
N MET A 214 -8.42 -7.49 10.26
CA MET A 214 -7.24 -8.17 10.82
C MET A 214 -7.59 -9.45 11.56
N ASP A 215 -8.80 -9.57 12.09
CA ASP A 215 -9.25 -10.78 12.82
C ASP A 215 -9.44 -12.00 11.91
N ASP A 216 -9.69 -11.75 10.60
CA ASP A 216 -9.86 -12.79 9.60
C ASP A 216 -8.53 -13.23 8.98
N VAL A 217 -7.47 -12.46 9.18
CA VAL A 217 -6.16 -12.67 8.57
C VAL A 217 -5.41 -13.83 9.23
N ASP A 218 -4.88 -14.75 8.43
CA ASP A 218 -3.79 -15.63 8.89
C ASP A 218 -2.45 -14.91 8.72
N PRO A 219 -1.66 -14.70 9.79
CA PRO A 219 -0.43 -13.90 9.72
C PRO A 219 0.58 -14.39 8.69
N THR A 220 0.73 -15.71 8.53
CA THR A 220 1.65 -16.27 7.53
C THR A 220 1.14 -15.99 6.13
N SER A 221 -0.13 -16.29 5.86
CA SER A 221 -0.75 -16.09 4.56
C SER A 221 -0.73 -14.62 4.14
N TYR A 222 -0.99 -13.70 5.05
CA TYR A 222 -0.96 -12.26 4.82
C TYR A 222 0.42 -11.76 4.38
N ILE A 223 1.48 -12.18 5.08
CA ILE A 223 2.85 -11.79 4.77
C ILE A 223 3.27 -12.31 3.38
N TYR A 224 3.10 -13.62 3.15
CA TYR A 224 3.59 -14.22 1.90
C TYR A 224 2.71 -13.87 0.71
N ALA A 225 1.40 -13.73 0.88
CA ALA A 225 0.53 -13.26 -0.18
C ALA A 225 0.87 -11.83 -0.62
N ALA A 226 1.17 -10.94 0.33
CA ALA A 226 1.64 -9.59 0.00
C ALA A 226 2.99 -9.62 -0.76
N ALA A 227 3.89 -10.57 -0.44
CA ALA A 227 5.17 -10.68 -1.12
C ALA A 227 5.06 -11.18 -2.57
N VAL A 228 4.11 -12.08 -2.86
CA VAL A 228 3.98 -12.70 -4.18
C VAL A 228 2.85 -12.13 -5.03
N GLY A 229 1.98 -11.32 -4.45
CA GLY A 229 0.78 -10.82 -5.13
C GLY A 229 0.06 -9.69 -4.41
N TRP A 230 0.79 -8.64 -3.97
CA TRP A 230 0.19 -7.48 -3.31
C TRP A 230 -1.02 -6.94 -4.11
N GLY A 231 -2.09 -6.58 -3.43
CA GLY A 231 -3.32 -6.09 -4.05
C GLY A 231 -4.24 -7.21 -4.58
N GLY A 232 -4.09 -8.42 -4.06
CA GLY A 232 -5.03 -9.50 -4.34
C GLY A 232 -6.44 -9.18 -3.83
N LEU A 233 -7.45 -9.68 -4.54
CA LEU A 233 -8.86 -9.52 -4.18
C LEU A 233 -9.25 -10.46 -3.04
N PRO A 234 -10.22 -10.08 -2.20
CA PRO A 234 -10.76 -10.97 -1.17
C PRO A 234 -11.44 -12.20 -1.80
N SER A 235 -11.46 -13.30 -1.07
CA SER A 235 -11.87 -14.63 -1.57
C SER A 235 -13.31 -14.71 -2.10
N HIS A 236 -14.20 -13.86 -1.59
CA HIS A 236 -15.58 -13.76 -2.11
C HIS A 236 -15.66 -13.08 -3.50
N THR A 237 -14.56 -12.47 -3.95
CA THR A 237 -14.49 -11.81 -5.27
C THR A 237 -13.61 -12.58 -6.25
N ALA A 238 -12.50 -13.16 -5.78
CA ALA A 238 -11.59 -13.96 -6.61
C ALA A 238 -10.95 -15.08 -5.80
N GLN A 239 -10.73 -16.23 -6.45
CA GLN A 239 -10.00 -17.35 -5.87
C GLN A 239 -8.63 -17.48 -6.55
N TYR A 240 -7.59 -17.61 -5.74
CA TYR A 240 -6.23 -17.80 -6.19
C TYR A 240 -5.82 -19.25 -5.94
N LEU A 241 -5.49 -19.97 -7.01
CA LEU A 241 -5.00 -21.35 -6.94
C LEU A 241 -3.49 -21.36 -7.27
N PRO A 242 -2.61 -21.06 -6.29
CA PRO A 242 -1.19 -21.02 -6.55
C PRO A 242 -0.67 -22.42 -6.91
N THR A 243 -0.11 -22.55 -8.10
CA THR A 243 0.54 -23.78 -8.54
C THR A 243 2.01 -23.50 -8.80
N VAL A 244 2.90 -24.11 -8.04
CA VAL A 244 4.36 -24.07 -8.25
C VAL A 244 4.87 -25.19 -9.16
N ASN A 245 3.95 -25.88 -9.81
CA ASN A 245 4.27 -27.00 -10.69
C ASN A 245 4.87 -26.52 -12.03
N GLY A 246 5.84 -27.25 -12.56
CA GLY A 246 6.42 -27.01 -13.88
C GLY A 246 7.65 -26.13 -13.91
N GLN A 247 8.13 -25.60 -12.79
CA GLN A 247 9.41 -24.90 -12.75
C GLN A 247 10.57 -25.81 -13.18
N GLY A 248 11.38 -25.31 -14.14
CA GLY A 248 12.52 -26.05 -14.68
C GLY A 248 12.16 -27.20 -15.65
N LYS A 249 10.89 -27.38 -16.02
CA LYS A 249 10.47 -28.37 -17.00
C LYS A 249 10.43 -27.77 -18.40
N THR A 250 11.10 -28.40 -19.33
CA THR A 250 11.16 -27.99 -20.75
C THR A 250 10.03 -28.58 -21.60
N MET A 251 9.25 -29.51 -21.05
CA MET A 251 8.12 -30.15 -21.74
C MET A 251 6.79 -29.52 -21.33
N PRO A 252 5.82 -29.47 -22.27
CA PRO A 252 4.46 -29.03 -21.92
C PRO A 252 3.88 -29.85 -20.76
N GLN A 253 3.24 -29.20 -19.83
CA GLN A 253 2.59 -29.83 -18.68
C GLN A 253 1.07 -29.63 -18.78
N LYS A 254 0.31 -30.71 -18.51
CA LYS A 254 -1.16 -30.64 -18.42
C LYS A 254 -1.54 -30.54 -16.94
N TYR A 255 -2.29 -29.50 -16.59
CA TYR A 255 -2.90 -29.35 -15.27
C TYR A 255 -4.41 -29.53 -15.40
N VAL A 256 -4.99 -30.24 -14.44
CA VAL A 256 -6.45 -30.32 -14.29
C VAL A 256 -6.78 -29.48 -13.07
N ILE A 257 -7.41 -28.35 -13.29
CA ILE A 257 -7.89 -27.48 -12.22
C ILE A 257 -9.36 -27.83 -11.99
N PRO A 258 -9.74 -28.34 -10.81
CA PRO A 258 -11.13 -28.55 -10.49
C PRO A 258 -11.89 -27.23 -10.61
N LYS A 259 -13.10 -27.25 -11.15
CA LYS A 259 -13.97 -26.09 -11.11
C LYS A 259 -14.33 -25.86 -9.63
N PRO A 260 -14.07 -24.67 -9.07
CA PRO A 260 -14.47 -24.36 -7.72
C PRO A 260 -16.00 -24.39 -7.61
N ASP A 261 -16.51 -24.89 -6.50
CA ASP A 261 -17.93 -24.73 -6.15
C ASP A 261 -18.11 -23.25 -5.77
N LEU A 262 -18.82 -22.50 -6.61
CA LEU A 262 -19.13 -21.09 -6.41
C LEU A 262 -20.47 -20.94 -5.69
#